data_b28cac0aca0c84c52fee6dac150b14e0
#
_entry.id   b28cac0aca0c84c52fee6dac150b14e0
#
_cell.length_a   1.000
_cell.length_b   1.000
_cell.length_c   1.000
_cell.angle_alpha   90.00
_cell.angle_beta   90.00
_cell.angle_gamma   90.00
#
_symmetry.space_group_name_H-M   'P 1'
#
loop_
_entity.id
_entity.type
_entity.pdbx_description
1 polymer ?
#
loop_
_entity_poly.entity_id
_entity_poly.type
_entity_poly.pdbx_seq_one_letter_code
_entity_poly.pdbx_strand_id
1 'polypeptide(L)'
;PVTSITLGDIDKALALEGESQFTTKCAACHKMDKRKIGPPMAGIMSRRSPEWIMNMILNPDEMVKENAQAKALLAEYLSPMANQSLTEPEARQILEYFRQYDNTNN
;
A
#
# COMPACT_ATOMS: atom_id res chain seq x y z
N PRO A 1 -14.64 -3.66 -4.06
CA PRO A 1 -13.41 -3.96 -3.30
C PRO A 1 -12.74 -5.22 -3.80
N VAL A 2 -11.42 -5.28 -3.61
CA VAL A 2 -10.64 -6.45 -3.98
C VAL A 2 -10.87 -7.54 -2.92
N THR A 3 -11.32 -8.72 -3.36
CA THR A 3 -11.65 -9.81 -2.44
C THR A 3 -10.62 -10.94 -2.47
N SER A 4 -9.87 -11.06 -3.55
CA SER A 4 -8.89 -12.14 -3.70
C SER A 4 -7.82 -11.74 -4.70
N ILE A 5 -6.55 -12.01 -4.35
CA ILE A 5 -5.41 -11.78 -5.22
C ILE A 5 -4.57 -13.03 -5.24
N THR A 6 -4.22 -13.49 -6.45
CA THR A 6 -3.27 -14.58 -6.63
C THR A 6 -1.88 -14.00 -6.88
N LEU A 7 -0.91 -14.35 -6.04
CA LEU A 7 0.47 -13.89 -6.17
C LEU A 7 1.33 -15.03 -6.70
N GLY A 8 2.04 -14.76 -7.79
CA GLY A 8 3.08 -15.65 -8.31
C GLY A 8 4.45 -15.17 -7.86
N ASP A 9 5.46 -15.48 -8.66
CA ASP A 9 6.80 -14.96 -8.46
C ASP A 9 6.81 -13.43 -8.58
N ILE A 10 7.77 -12.78 -7.93
CA ILE A 10 7.88 -11.33 -8.00
C ILE A 10 8.25 -10.93 -9.43
N ASP A 11 7.44 -10.04 -10.00
CA ASP A 11 7.67 -9.47 -11.33
C ASP A 11 8.45 -8.17 -11.18
N LYS A 12 9.73 -8.23 -11.51
CA LYS A 12 10.64 -7.09 -11.32
C LYS A 12 10.25 -5.87 -12.16
N ALA A 13 9.77 -6.08 -13.38
CA ALA A 13 9.34 -4.98 -14.24
C ALA A 13 8.10 -4.29 -13.66
N LEU A 14 7.15 -5.07 -13.16
CA LEU A 14 5.96 -4.54 -12.52
C LEU A 14 6.31 -3.78 -11.24
N ALA A 15 7.24 -4.30 -10.46
CA ALA A 15 7.71 -3.66 -9.24
C ALA A 15 8.41 -2.33 -9.52
N LEU A 16 9.15 -2.23 -10.63
CA LEU A 16 9.80 -0.99 -11.03
C LEU A 16 8.78 0.08 -11.38
N GLU A 17 7.71 -0.30 -12.08
CA GLU A 17 6.59 0.60 -12.36
C GLU A 17 5.90 1.03 -11.05
N GLY A 18 5.75 0.10 -10.12
CA GLY A 18 5.17 0.39 -8.80
C GLY A 18 6.01 1.36 -7.98
N GLU A 19 7.32 1.25 -8.07
CA GLU A 19 8.22 2.21 -7.42
C GLU A 19 7.99 3.62 -7.96
N SER A 20 7.84 3.75 -9.27
CA SER A 20 7.55 5.04 -9.89
C SER A 20 6.20 5.60 -9.43
N GLN A 21 5.17 4.75 -9.37
CA GLN A 21 3.86 5.14 -8.84
C GLN A 21 3.94 5.57 -7.39
N PHE A 22 4.67 4.82 -6.56
CA PHE A 22 4.85 5.15 -5.15
C PHE A 22 5.53 6.51 -4.99
N THR A 23 6.61 6.73 -5.72
CA THR A 23 7.36 7.99 -5.65
C THR A 23 6.48 9.18 -6.03
N THR A 24 5.61 9.02 -7.02
CA THR A 24 4.75 10.09 -7.52
C THR A 24 3.52 10.31 -6.66
N LYS A 25 2.89 9.21 -6.16
CA LYS A 25 1.56 9.27 -5.56
C LYS A 25 1.55 9.09 -4.04
N CYS A 26 2.56 8.45 -3.47
CA CYS A 26 2.53 8.02 -2.07
C CYS A 26 3.63 8.67 -1.22
N ALA A 27 4.74 9.06 -1.82
CA ALA A 27 5.92 9.51 -1.08
C ALA A 27 5.71 10.84 -0.35
N ALA A 28 4.69 11.61 -0.71
CA ALA A 28 4.38 12.84 0.02
C ALA A 28 4.02 12.55 1.49
N CYS A 29 3.40 11.39 1.75
CA CYS A 29 2.92 11.01 3.08
C CYS A 29 3.61 9.78 3.65
N HIS A 30 4.25 8.95 2.84
CA HIS A 30 4.84 7.69 3.26
C HIS A 30 6.32 7.60 2.93
N LYS A 31 7.07 6.97 3.83
CA LYS A 31 8.43 6.50 3.55
C LYS A 31 8.47 4.99 3.75
N MET A 32 9.48 4.34 3.17
CA MET A 32 9.62 2.91 3.35
C MET A 32 10.13 2.56 4.74
N ASP A 33 11.09 3.32 5.26
CA ASP A 33 11.88 2.94 6.43
C ASP A 33 11.54 3.73 7.70
N LYS A 34 10.64 4.69 7.66
CA LYS A 34 10.28 5.45 8.86
C LYS A 34 8.92 6.12 8.74
N ARG A 35 8.37 6.51 9.88
CA ARG A 35 7.13 7.26 9.97
C ARG A 35 7.32 8.65 9.35
N LYS A 36 6.32 9.07 8.60
CA LYS A 36 6.20 10.44 8.07
C LYS A 36 4.80 10.93 8.47
N ILE A 37 3.98 11.40 7.53
CA ILE A 37 2.58 11.68 7.80
C ILE A 37 1.82 10.37 8.01
N GLY A 38 2.09 9.37 7.15
CA GLY A 38 1.56 8.03 7.30
C GLY A 38 2.59 7.04 7.85
N PRO A 39 2.19 5.77 8.04
CA PRO A 39 3.09 4.74 8.56
C PRO A 39 4.17 4.35 7.56
N PRO A 40 5.30 3.80 8.04
CA PRO A 40 6.32 3.26 7.14
C PRO A 40 5.79 2.03 6.40
N MET A 41 6.22 1.87 5.15
CA MET A 41 5.72 0.79 4.31
C MET A 41 6.58 -0.48 4.38
N ALA A 42 7.84 -0.37 4.80
CA ALA A 42 8.71 -1.55 4.93
C ALA A 42 8.07 -2.58 5.86
N GLY A 43 8.03 -3.83 5.42
CA GLY A 43 7.42 -4.91 6.19
C GLY A 43 5.91 -5.03 6.04
N ILE A 44 5.28 -4.21 5.21
CA ILE A 44 3.81 -4.19 5.08
C ILE A 44 3.27 -5.56 4.64
N MET A 45 4.03 -6.30 3.82
CA MET A 45 3.60 -7.60 3.33
C MET A 45 3.43 -8.63 4.44
N SER A 46 4.12 -8.47 5.57
CA SER A 46 3.96 -9.35 6.72
C SER A 46 2.94 -8.85 7.73
N ARG A 47 2.49 -7.60 7.62
CA ARG A 47 1.54 -7.01 8.56
C ARG A 47 0.09 -7.05 8.07
N ARG A 48 -0.11 -7.05 6.75
CA ARG A 48 -1.44 -6.98 6.14
C ARG A 48 -1.52 -7.89 4.93
N SER A 49 -2.72 -8.36 4.61
CA SER A 49 -2.93 -9.18 3.41
C SER A 49 -2.80 -8.32 2.14
N PRO A 50 -2.47 -8.96 0.99
CA PRO A 50 -2.44 -8.24 -0.28
C PRO A 50 -3.76 -7.53 -0.60
N GLU A 51 -4.89 -8.17 -0.29
CA GLU A 51 -6.22 -7.60 -0.51
C GLU A 51 -6.42 -6.35 0.33
N TRP A 52 -6.03 -6.38 1.60
CA TRP A 52 -6.13 -5.22 2.49
C TRP A 52 -5.31 -4.06 1.95
N ILE A 53 -4.07 -4.33 1.52
CA ILE A 53 -3.15 -3.31 1.00
C ILE A 53 -3.75 -2.66 -0.25
N MET A 54 -4.24 -3.48 -1.19
CA MET A 54 -4.85 -2.98 -2.42
C MET A 54 -6.10 -2.13 -2.14
N ASN A 55 -6.96 -2.59 -1.22
CA ASN A 55 -8.17 -1.84 -0.88
C ASN A 55 -7.83 -0.52 -0.20
N MET A 56 -6.80 -0.47 0.64
CA MET A 56 -6.37 0.78 1.25
C MET A 56 -5.83 1.78 0.23
N ILE A 57 -5.13 1.29 -0.80
CA ILE A 57 -4.65 2.14 -1.90
C ILE A 57 -5.83 2.65 -2.74
N LEU A 58 -6.78 1.77 -3.08
CA LEU A 58 -7.86 2.07 -4.02
C LEU A 58 -9.02 2.82 -3.37
N ASN A 59 -9.38 2.47 -2.14
CA ASN A 59 -10.56 3.00 -1.46
C ASN A 59 -10.28 3.32 0.00
N PRO A 60 -9.36 4.26 0.28
CA PRO A 60 -9.01 4.56 1.68
C PRO A 60 -10.19 5.06 2.50
N ASP A 61 -11.11 5.83 1.91
CA ASP A 61 -12.27 6.35 2.63
C ASP A 61 -13.19 5.23 3.10
N GLU A 62 -13.48 4.25 2.23
CA GLU A 62 -14.29 3.10 2.59
C GLU A 62 -13.61 2.24 3.64
N MET A 63 -12.31 2.03 3.49
CA MET A 63 -11.53 1.22 4.43
C MET A 63 -11.59 1.79 5.84
N VAL A 64 -11.41 3.10 6.01
CA VAL A 64 -11.44 3.69 7.37
C VAL A 64 -12.85 3.69 7.97
N LYS A 65 -13.89 3.56 7.17
CA LYS A 65 -15.26 3.43 7.68
C LYS A 65 -15.59 2.01 8.11
N GLU A 66 -15.10 1.00 7.40
CA GLU A 66 -15.58 -0.36 7.52
C GLU A 66 -14.56 -1.36 8.07
N ASN A 67 -13.27 -1.02 8.02
CA ASN A 67 -12.22 -1.93 8.47
C ASN A 67 -11.62 -1.47 9.79
N ALA A 68 -11.62 -2.34 10.80
CA ALA A 68 -11.18 -1.98 12.16
C ALA A 68 -9.70 -1.58 12.20
N GLN A 69 -8.85 -2.25 11.41
CA GLN A 69 -7.42 -1.95 11.37
C GLN A 69 -7.17 -0.58 10.73
N ALA A 70 -7.89 -0.27 9.66
CA ALA A 70 -7.77 1.04 9.00
C ALA A 70 -8.30 2.16 9.89
N LYS A 71 -9.38 1.93 10.63
CA LYS A 71 -9.88 2.89 11.61
C LYS A 71 -8.84 3.18 12.70
N ALA A 72 -8.19 2.14 13.20
CA ALA A 72 -7.17 2.28 14.23
C ALA A 72 -5.98 3.10 13.73
N LEU A 73 -5.58 2.89 12.48
CA LEU A 73 -4.49 3.66 11.89
C LEU A 73 -4.86 5.14 11.72
N LEU A 74 -6.09 5.44 11.31
CA LEU A 74 -6.55 6.82 11.23
C LEU A 74 -6.52 7.48 12.61
N ALA A 75 -6.94 6.79 13.65
CA ALA A 75 -6.90 7.31 15.00
C ALA A 75 -5.47 7.57 15.49
N GLU A 76 -4.53 6.72 15.08
CA GLU A 76 -3.12 6.85 15.46
C GLU A 76 -2.42 7.99 14.73
N TYR A 77 -2.62 8.07 13.41
CA TYR A 77 -1.88 9.03 12.57
C TYR A 77 -2.59 10.36 12.37
N LEU A 78 -3.89 10.42 12.67
CA LEU A 78 -4.71 11.64 12.66
C LEU A 78 -4.76 12.34 11.30
N SER A 79 -4.40 11.64 10.24
CA SER A 79 -4.43 12.18 8.88
C SER A 79 -5.00 11.10 7.97
N PRO A 80 -6.15 11.37 7.32
CA PRO A 80 -6.73 10.40 6.40
C PRO A 80 -5.84 10.26 5.16
N MET A 81 -5.78 9.03 4.63
CA MET A 81 -5.12 8.79 3.37
C MET A 81 -5.99 9.31 2.23
N ALA A 82 -5.42 10.15 1.37
CA ALA A 82 -6.15 10.69 0.23
C ALA A 82 -6.28 9.65 -0.88
N ASN A 83 -7.44 9.60 -1.52
CA ASN A 83 -7.64 8.75 -2.69
C ASN A 83 -6.84 9.32 -3.85
N GLN A 84 -5.91 8.53 -4.40
CA GLN A 84 -5.05 8.95 -5.49
C GLN A 84 -5.65 8.67 -6.87
N SER A 85 -6.88 8.17 -6.91
CA SER A 85 -7.60 7.86 -8.16
C SER A 85 -6.85 6.84 -9.04
N LEU A 86 -6.21 5.87 -8.41
CA LEU A 86 -5.47 4.83 -9.11
C LEU A 86 -6.41 3.75 -9.62
N THR A 87 -6.02 3.13 -10.73
CA THR A 87 -6.70 1.92 -11.22
C THR A 87 -6.21 0.70 -10.46
N GLU A 88 -6.95 -0.40 -10.55
CA GLU A 88 -6.54 -1.66 -9.92
C GLU A 88 -5.18 -2.15 -10.44
N PRO A 89 -4.88 -2.13 -11.77
CA PRO A 89 -3.54 -2.46 -12.23
C PRO A 89 -2.44 -1.56 -11.66
N GLU A 90 -2.68 -0.27 -11.51
CA GLU A 90 -1.71 0.64 -10.91
C GLU A 90 -1.46 0.32 -9.43
N ALA A 91 -2.52 0.03 -8.69
CA ALA A 91 -2.39 -0.39 -7.29
C ALA A 91 -1.63 -1.73 -7.20
N ARG A 92 -1.86 -2.63 -8.15
CA ARG A 92 -1.15 -3.92 -8.21
C ARG A 92 0.35 -3.72 -8.45
N GLN A 93 0.74 -2.72 -9.25
CA GLN A 93 2.15 -2.35 -9.45
C GLN A 93 2.78 -1.91 -8.12
N ILE A 94 2.08 -1.09 -7.36
CA ILE A 94 2.58 -0.63 -6.05
C ILE A 94 2.72 -1.81 -5.09
N LEU A 95 1.76 -2.71 -5.08
CA LEU A 95 1.85 -3.93 -4.27
C LEU A 95 3.09 -4.75 -4.64
N GLU A 96 3.39 -4.87 -5.93
CA GLU A 96 4.57 -5.61 -6.38
C GLU A 96 5.86 -4.93 -5.94
N TYR A 97 5.89 -3.61 -5.95
CA TYR A 97 7.02 -2.86 -5.40
C TYR A 97 7.22 -3.18 -3.92
N PHE A 98 6.13 -3.23 -3.13
CA PHE A 98 6.22 -3.60 -1.73
C PHE A 98 6.73 -5.03 -1.55
N ARG A 99 6.25 -5.96 -2.38
CA ARG A 99 6.70 -7.35 -2.35
C ARG A 99 8.21 -7.44 -2.60
N GLN A 100 8.70 -6.75 -3.61
CA GLN A 100 10.11 -6.76 -3.95
C GLN A 100 10.95 -6.09 -2.86
N TYR A 101 10.50 -4.94 -2.37
CA TYR A 101 11.21 -4.24 -1.30
C TYR A 101 11.35 -5.12 -0.06
N ASP A 102 10.25 -5.71 0.38
CA ASP A 102 10.26 -6.54 1.58
C ASP A 102 11.08 -7.81 1.40
N ASN A 103 11.07 -8.40 0.22
CA ASN A 103 11.89 -9.58 -0.08
C ASN A 103 13.38 -9.25 -0.08
N THR A 104 13.77 -8.09 -0.57
CA THR A 104 15.18 -7.67 -0.67
C THR A 104 15.73 -7.20 0.68
N ASN A 105 14.89 -6.60 1.51
CA ASN A 105 15.31 -5.93 2.76
C ASN A 105 14.93 -6.72 4.02
N ASN A 106 14.54 -7.98 3.88
CA ASN A 106 14.24 -8.84 5.01
C ASN A 106 15.48 -9.60 5.46
#